data_019f89ddb3b8131442cd42429a1ca36a
#
_entry.id   019f89ddb3b8131442cd42429a1ca36a
#
_cell.length_a   1.000
_cell.length_b   1.000
_cell.length_c   1.000
_cell.angle_alpha   90.00
_cell.angle_beta   90.00
_cell.angle_gamma   90.00
#
_symmetry.space_group_name_H-M   'P 1'
#
loop_
_entity.id
_entity.type
_entity.pdbx_description
1 polymer ?
#
loop_
_entity_poly.entity_id
_entity_poly.type
_entity_poly.pdbx_seq_one_letter_code
_entity_poly.pdbx_strand_id
1 'polypeptide(L)'
;MYNYRRKFIDPAHFEKQLAYLKAHYTILPLEEALSLMWKKELPPAALAITFDDGYENNFLHAFPILKRAELSATFFVTTDFVFGRKPLWVDRLEYACGAGDTPRGEKEKKDDVLRNEMKKFSPEEREDRLAELETEERALTNFEGERRVYAPLSEAQMKEMARGGMSIGAHTQTHPILSRILPEEARSEIALSKLALEQHGFAVSPIFAYPNGQPGDWNERTEEAAAEIGFTAALTTVQGVNTHTTHQFRLKRIALDGTDDDLYTFAAIVASMRLYLSQLKHVFV
;
A
#
# COMPACT_ATOMS: atom_id res chain seq x y z
N MET A 1 -2.84 3.36 24.54
CA MET A 1 -2.99 2.61 23.29
C MET A 1 -3.07 3.67 22.20
N TYR A 2 -1.94 3.92 21.53
CA TYR A 2 -1.82 4.98 20.52
C TYR A 2 -2.42 4.47 19.21
N ASN A 3 -3.51 5.07 18.83
CA ASN A 3 -4.22 4.82 17.60
C ASN A 3 -3.48 5.56 16.47
N TYR A 4 -2.60 4.88 15.74
CA TYR A 4 -1.88 5.39 14.56
C TYR A 4 -2.78 5.38 13.32
N ARG A 5 -3.75 5.91 13.44
CA ARG A 5 -4.73 6.89 13.04
C ARG A 5 -5.44 6.71 11.71
N ARG A 6 -5.16 6.28 10.71
CA ARG A 6 -5.81 6.06 9.40
C ARG A 6 -5.07 5.03 8.59
N LYS A 7 -3.81 4.82 8.95
CA LYS A 7 -2.87 3.99 8.22
C LYS A 7 -2.97 2.52 8.60
N PHE A 8 -3.38 2.23 9.82
CA PHE A 8 -3.42 0.86 10.34
C PHE A 8 -4.80 0.50 10.88
N ILE A 9 -5.31 -0.64 10.45
CA ILE A 9 -6.55 -1.22 10.95
C ILE A 9 -6.25 -2.02 12.22
N ASP A 10 -7.08 -1.89 13.24
CA ASP A 10 -6.98 -2.71 14.44
C ASP A 10 -7.08 -4.21 14.07
N PRO A 11 -6.21 -5.10 14.60
CA PRO A 11 -6.21 -6.51 14.23
C PRO A 11 -7.55 -7.22 14.47
N ALA A 12 -8.28 -6.86 15.53
CA ALA A 12 -9.60 -7.47 15.80
C ALA A 12 -10.67 -6.97 14.81
N HIS A 13 -10.56 -5.73 14.35
CA HIS A 13 -11.42 -5.22 13.26
C HIS A 13 -11.06 -5.87 11.94
N PHE A 14 -9.78 -6.00 11.61
CA PHE A 14 -9.34 -6.70 10.41
C PHE A 14 -9.84 -8.15 10.36
N GLU A 15 -9.79 -8.87 11.47
CA GLU A 15 -10.31 -10.25 11.54
C GLU A 15 -11.82 -10.32 11.26
N LYS A 16 -12.61 -9.37 11.80
CA LYS A 16 -14.06 -9.28 11.50
C LYS A 16 -14.33 -8.91 10.04
N GLN A 17 -13.59 -7.95 9.49
CA GLN A 17 -13.69 -7.55 8.09
C GLN A 17 -13.36 -8.73 7.18
N LEU A 18 -12.31 -9.48 7.49
CA LEU A 18 -11.91 -10.65 6.73
C LEU A 18 -12.95 -11.78 6.78
N ALA A 19 -13.55 -12.02 7.96
CA ALA A 19 -14.64 -12.97 8.10
C ALA A 19 -15.86 -12.58 7.25
N TYR A 20 -16.21 -11.30 7.23
CA TYR A 20 -17.26 -10.78 6.37
C TYR A 20 -16.93 -10.98 4.87
N LEU A 21 -15.71 -10.63 4.45
CA LEU A 21 -15.27 -10.82 3.06
C LEU A 21 -15.35 -12.31 2.66
N LYS A 22 -14.87 -13.21 3.49
CA LYS A 22 -14.90 -14.66 3.24
C LYS A 22 -16.33 -15.20 3.12
N ALA A 23 -17.28 -14.62 3.84
CA ALA A 23 -18.70 -15.03 3.79
C ALA A 23 -19.43 -14.52 2.53
N HIS A 24 -18.97 -13.42 1.92
CA HIS A 24 -19.72 -12.72 0.87
C HIS A 24 -19.00 -12.59 -0.47
N TYR A 25 -17.69 -12.91 -0.52
CA TYR A 25 -16.83 -12.70 -1.69
C TYR A 25 -15.99 -13.95 -2.00
N THR A 26 -15.62 -14.10 -3.26
CA THR A 26 -14.61 -15.07 -3.70
C THR A 26 -13.24 -14.40 -3.64
N ILE A 27 -12.48 -14.71 -2.58
CA ILE A 27 -11.14 -14.13 -2.40
C ILE A 27 -10.12 -14.97 -3.17
N LEU A 28 -9.39 -14.34 -4.09
CA LEU A 28 -8.42 -14.98 -4.97
C LEU A 28 -7.03 -14.35 -4.79
N PRO A 29 -5.94 -15.07 -5.09
CA PRO A 29 -4.65 -14.46 -5.31
C PRO A 29 -4.74 -13.39 -6.42
N LEU A 30 -4.03 -12.27 -6.26
CA LEU A 30 -4.16 -11.12 -7.16
C LEU A 30 -3.85 -11.48 -8.62
N GLU A 31 -2.78 -12.25 -8.86
CA GLU A 31 -2.38 -12.69 -10.20
C GLU A 31 -3.45 -13.55 -10.87
N GLU A 32 -4.05 -14.47 -10.10
CA GLU A 32 -5.13 -15.33 -10.57
C GLU A 32 -6.38 -14.51 -10.91
N ALA A 33 -6.78 -13.61 -10.00
CA ALA A 33 -7.93 -12.76 -10.18
C ALA A 33 -7.81 -11.91 -11.46
N LEU A 34 -6.64 -11.30 -11.70
CA LEU A 34 -6.39 -10.50 -12.90
C LEU A 34 -6.39 -11.37 -14.17
N SER A 35 -5.76 -12.55 -14.13
CA SER A 35 -5.77 -13.49 -15.26
C SER A 35 -7.20 -13.89 -15.64
N LEU A 36 -8.03 -14.25 -14.66
CA LEU A 36 -9.43 -14.61 -14.88
C LEU A 36 -10.27 -13.42 -15.36
N MET A 37 -10.00 -12.21 -14.83
CA MET A 37 -10.68 -11.00 -15.27
C MET A 37 -10.48 -10.72 -16.75
N TRP A 38 -9.24 -10.78 -17.24
CA TRP A 38 -8.94 -10.54 -18.66
C TRP A 38 -9.48 -11.62 -19.58
N LYS A 39 -9.57 -12.87 -19.09
CA LYS A 39 -10.22 -13.99 -19.81
C LYS A 39 -11.75 -13.93 -19.76
N LYS A 40 -12.34 -13.03 -18.97
CA LYS A 40 -13.79 -12.96 -18.67
C LYS A 40 -14.34 -14.20 -17.96
N GLU A 41 -13.48 -14.86 -17.18
CA GLU A 41 -13.78 -16.07 -16.42
C GLU A 41 -13.85 -15.84 -14.91
N LEU A 42 -13.82 -14.56 -14.50
CA LEU A 42 -13.81 -14.18 -13.09
C LEU A 42 -15.09 -14.64 -12.39
N PRO A 43 -15.00 -15.33 -11.24
CA PRO A 43 -16.18 -15.70 -10.48
C PRO A 43 -16.92 -14.48 -9.94
N PRO A 44 -18.22 -14.61 -9.63
CA PRO A 44 -18.99 -13.52 -9.05
C PRO A 44 -18.38 -13.04 -7.74
N ALA A 45 -18.42 -11.72 -7.50
CA ALA A 45 -17.92 -11.08 -6.29
C ALA A 45 -16.45 -11.44 -5.98
N ALA A 46 -15.61 -11.57 -7.00
CA ALA A 46 -14.19 -11.80 -6.82
C ALA A 46 -13.48 -10.57 -6.26
N LEU A 47 -12.54 -10.78 -5.34
CA LEU A 47 -11.64 -9.76 -4.83
C LEU A 47 -10.25 -10.33 -4.52
N ALA A 48 -9.23 -9.49 -4.45
CA ALA A 48 -7.92 -9.81 -3.91
C ALA A 48 -7.54 -8.83 -2.80
N ILE A 49 -6.70 -9.28 -1.89
CA ILE A 49 -6.24 -8.49 -0.74
C ILE A 49 -4.82 -8.03 -1.00
N THR A 50 -4.56 -6.75 -0.79
CA THR A 50 -3.21 -6.17 -0.97
C THR A 50 -2.84 -5.29 0.21
N PHE A 51 -1.53 -5.21 0.47
CA PHE A 51 -0.91 -4.34 1.47
C PHE A 51 0.25 -3.61 0.83
N ASP A 52 0.46 -2.36 1.18
CA ASP A 52 1.54 -1.54 0.65
C ASP A 52 2.62 -1.27 1.72
N ASP A 53 3.72 -0.66 1.29
CA ASP A 53 4.86 -0.13 2.03
C ASP A 53 5.81 -1.19 2.61
N GLY A 54 5.32 -2.23 3.28
CA GLY A 54 6.16 -3.27 3.89
C GLY A 54 6.43 -3.05 5.38
N TYR A 55 5.43 -2.63 6.15
CA TYR A 55 5.54 -2.50 7.61
C TYR A 55 5.55 -3.85 8.34
N GLU A 56 6.29 -3.93 9.43
CA GLU A 56 6.39 -5.12 10.28
C GLU A 56 5.03 -5.59 10.84
N ASN A 57 4.10 -4.67 11.07
CA ASN A 57 2.75 -5.00 11.52
C ASN A 57 1.99 -5.93 10.55
N ASN A 58 2.35 -5.92 9.27
CA ASN A 58 1.82 -6.86 8.28
C ASN A 58 2.18 -8.31 8.64
N PHE A 59 3.41 -8.55 9.14
CA PHE A 59 3.82 -9.86 9.64
C PHE A 59 3.24 -10.17 11.00
N LEU A 60 3.26 -9.21 11.94
CA LEU A 60 2.84 -9.44 13.31
C LEU A 60 1.33 -9.65 13.45
N HIS A 61 0.53 -9.02 12.61
CA HIS A 61 -0.93 -8.99 12.73
C HIS A 61 -1.66 -9.54 11.51
N ALA A 62 -1.42 -8.99 10.32
CA ALA A 62 -2.20 -9.38 9.14
C ALA A 62 -1.89 -10.82 8.69
N PHE A 63 -0.62 -11.19 8.60
CA PHE A 63 -0.21 -12.52 8.14
C PHE A 63 -0.78 -13.68 9.00
N PRO A 64 -0.73 -13.68 10.35
CA PRO A 64 -1.33 -14.73 11.15
C PRO A 64 -2.85 -14.85 10.96
N ILE A 65 -3.54 -13.72 10.77
CA ILE A 65 -4.99 -13.70 10.54
C ILE A 65 -5.32 -14.29 9.17
N LEU A 66 -4.63 -13.86 8.11
CA LEU A 66 -4.76 -14.39 6.76
C LEU A 66 -4.48 -15.91 6.73
N LYS A 67 -3.39 -16.35 7.38
CA LYS A 67 -3.01 -17.76 7.44
C LYS A 67 -4.06 -18.62 8.14
N ARG A 68 -4.63 -18.16 9.28
CA ARG A 68 -5.73 -18.86 9.95
C ARG A 68 -6.99 -18.94 9.10
N ALA A 69 -7.22 -17.90 8.28
CA ALA A 69 -8.36 -17.85 7.37
C ALA A 69 -8.12 -18.64 6.06
N GLU A 70 -6.90 -19.17 5.84
CA GLU A 70 -6.48 -19.83 4.60
C GLU A 70 -6.62 -18.92 3.37
N LEU A 71 -6.28 -17.65 3.54
CA LEU A 71 -6.34 -16.63 2.48
C LEU A 71 -4.95 -16.15 2.11
N SER A 72 -4.77 -15.85 0.84
CA SER A 72 -3.58 -15.20 0.31
C SER A 72 -3.76 -13.68 0.22
N ALA A 73 -2.64 -12.97 0.21
CA ALA A 73 -2.58 -11.54 -0.07
C ALA A 73 -1.26 -11.20 -0.78
N THR A 74 -1.22 -10.05 -1.45
CA THR A 74 0.01 -9.52 -2.05
C THR A 74 0.51 -8.33 -1.23
N PHE A 75 1.78 -8.37 -0.84
CA PHE A 75 2.45 -7.33 -0.08
C PHE A 75 3.44 -6.60 -0.99
N PHE A 76 3.13 -5.36 -1.32
CA PHE A 76 3.99 -4.48 -2.11
C PHE A 76 4.94 -3.74 -1.19
N VAL A 77 6.24 -3.95 -1.34
CA VAL A 77 7.23 -3.42 -0.40
C VAL A 77 8.16 -2.41 -1.04
N THR A 78 8.45 -1.34 -0.31
CA THR A 78 9.48 -0.36 -0.66
C THR A 78 10.84 -0.90 -0.24
N THR A 79 11.74 -1.12 -1.20
CA THR A 79 12.93 -1.94 -0.95
C THR A 79 13.99 -1.28 -0.07
N ASP A 80 14.19 0.03 -0.16
CA ASP A 80 15.07 0.74 0.78
C ASP A 80 14.51 0.76 2.21
N PHE A 81 13.19 0.70 2.35
CA PHE A 81 12.56 0.58 3.67
C PHE A 81 12.82 -0.80 4.29
N VAL A 82 12.55 -1.89 3.55
CA VAL A 82 12.65 -3.26 4.11
C VAL A 82 14.09 -3.77 4.18
N PHE A 83 14.97 -3.46 3.23
CA PHE A 83 16.36 -3.92 3.21
C PHE A 83 17.33 -2.88 3.74
N GLY A 84 17.17 -1.61 3.34
CA GLY A 84 18.01 -0.50 3.79
C GLY A 84 17.63 0.07 5.15
N ARG A 85 16.43 -0.30 5.66
CA ARG A 85 15.81 0.20 6.90
C ARG A 85 15.73 1.72 6.95
N LYS A 86 15.56 2.34 5.80
CA LYS A 86 15.37 3.79 5.65
C LYS A 86 13.89 4.13 5.86
N PRO A 87 13.55 4.99 6.82
CA PRO A 87 12.16 5.40 7.04
C PRO A 87 11.55 6.02 5.80
N LEU A 88 10.27 5.77 5.56
CA LEU A 88 9.53 6.43 4.49
C LEU A 88 9.36 7.91 4.83
N TRP A 89 9.41 8.76 3.80
CA TRP A 89 9.24 10.21 3.99
C TRP A 89 7.90 10.57 4.63
N VAL A 90 6.84 9.80 4.33
CA VAL A 90 5.50 9.99 4.93
C VAL A 90 5.49 9.68 6.42
N ASP A 91 6.29 8.71 6.89
CA ASP A 91 6.42 8.37 8.30
C ASP A 91 7.22 9.41 9.06
N ARG A 92 8.30 9.91 8.45
CA ARG A 92 9.11 11.01 8.99
C ARG A 92 8.26 12.27 9.18
N LEU A 93 7.43 12.60 8.18
CA LEU A 93 6.49 13.73 8.27
C LEU A 93 5.46 13.51 9.37
N GLU A 94 4.78 12.34 9.39
CA GLU A 94 3.78 12.04 10.41
C GLU A 94 4.37 12.08 11.81
N TYR A 95 5.58 11.58 11.96
CA TYR A 95 6.34 11.67 13.20
C TYR A 95 6.64 13.14 13.56
N ALA A 96 7.19 13.91 12.62
CA ALA A 96 7.49 15.33 12.83
C ALA A 96 6.23 16.16 13.17
N CYS A 97 5.08 15.84 12.65
CA CYS A 97 3.80 16.47 13.00
C CYS A 97 3.18 15.94 14.30
N GLY A 98 3.60 14.79 14.77
CA GLY A 98 2.98 14.06 15.88
C GLY A 98 3.46 14.45 17.25
N ALA A 99 4.64 15.02 17.38
CA ALA A 99 5.22 15.42 18.65
C ALA A 99 4.73 16.81 19.09
N GLY A 100 4.33 16.91 20.35
CA GLY A 100 3.84 18.12 20.98
C GLY A 100 2.41 18.01 21.52
N ASP A 101 1.98 18.99 22.33
CA ASP A 101 0.69 19.02 23.04
C ASP A 101 -0.51 19.45 22.18
N THR A 102 -0.41 19.43 20.85
CA THR A 102 -1.49 19.86 19.97
C THR A 102 -2.67 18.86 20.00
N PRO A 103 -3.93 19.31 20.09
CA PRO A 103 -5.09 18.44 20.06
C PRO A 103 -5.14 17.55 18.82
N ARG A 104 -5.60 16.30 18.98
CA ARG A 104 -5.57 15.24 17.95
C ARG A 104 -6.12 15.69 16.59
N GLY A 105 -7.28 16.33 16.54
CA GLY A 105 -7.91 16.75 15.27
C GLY A 105 -7.19 17.89 14.55
N GLU A 106 -6.42 18.71 15.27
CA GLU A 106 -5.60 19.77 14.67
C GLU A 106 -4.31 19.20 14.08
N LYS A 107 -3.71 18.21 14.75
CA LYS A 107 -2.53 17.47 14.23
C LYS A 107 -2.84 16.78 12.92
N GLU A 108 -3.96 16.05 12.86
CA GLU A 108 -4.39 15.33 11.64
C GLU A 108 -4.57 16.31 10.47
N LYS A 109 -5.18 17.47 10.70
CA LYS A 109 -5.32 18.49 9.67
C LYS A 109 -3.97 19.08 9.23
N LYS A 110 -3.05 19.31 10.18
CA LYS A 110 -1.71 19.83 9.88
C LYS A 110 -0.91 18.81 9.06
N ASP A 111 -0.95 17.53 9.45
CA ASP A 111 -0.29 16.43 8.71
C ASP A 111 -0.84 16.32 7.29
N ASP A 112 -2.16 16.29 7.11
CA ASP A 112 -2.80 16.20 5.79
C ASP A 112 -2.42 17.39 4.88
N VAL A 113 -2.38 18.61 5.44
CA VAL A 113 -1.98 19.81 4.68
C VAL A 113 -0.52 19.73 4.25
N LEU A 114 0.38 19.44 5.18
CA LEU A 114 1.81 19.33 4.89
C LEU A 114 2.11 18.16 3.94
N ARG A 115 1.45 17.02 4.11
CA ARG A 115 1.58 15.88 3.21
C ARG A 115 1.18 16.24 1.78
N ASN A 116 0.07 16.94 1.60
CA ASN A 116 -0.38 17.39 0.29
C ASN A 116 0.55 18.46 -0.33
N GLU A 117 1.18 19.28 0.49
CA GLU A 117 2.20 20.23 0.06
C GLU A 117 3.47 19.49 -0.37
N MET A 118 4.00 18.61 0.47
CA MET A 118 5.23 17.86 0.21
C MET A 118 5.15 16.90 -0.96
N LYS A 119 3.95 16.45 -1.34
CA LYS A 119 3.74 15.69 -2.59
C LYS A 119 4.06 16.49 -3.85
N LYS A 120 4.08 17.83 -3.77
CA LYS A 120 4.39 18.70 -4.91
C LYS A 120 5.89 18.96 -5.06
N PHE A 121 6.66 18.68 -4.02
CA PHE A 121 8.09 18.93 -3.96
C PHE A 121 8.90 17.87 -4.73
N SER A 122 10.06 18.28 -5.23
CA SER A 122 11.09 17.32 -5.64
C SER A 122 11.57 16.50 -4.43
N PRO A 123 12.24 15.35 -4.63
CA PRO A 123 12.83 14.60 -3.53
C PRO A 123 13.78 15.43 -2.66
N GLU A 124 14.59 16.31 -3.27
CA GLU A 124 15.55 17.18 -2.58
C GLU A 124 14.81 18.23 -1.72
N GLU A 125 13.87 18.97 -2.28
CA GLU A 125 13.06 19.96 -1.55
C GLU A 125 12.31 19.31 -0.39
N ARG A 126 11.84 18.07 -0.60
CA ARG A 126 11.14 17.29 0.44
C ARG A 126 12.09 16.89 1.56
N GLU A 127 13.30 16.46 1.23
CA GLU A 127 14.31 16.09 2.21
C GLU A 127 14.74 17.30 3.06
N ASP A 128 14.98 18.45 2.42
CA ASP A 128 15.32 19.69 3.13
C ASP A 128 14.20 20.09 4.10
N ARG A 129 12.94 20.01 3.65
CA ARG A 129 11.80 20.35 4.50
C ARG A 129 11.61 19.38 5.65
N LEU A 130 11.83 18.08 5.44
CA LEU A 130 11.81 17.08 6.49
C LEU A 130 12.91 17.34 7.52
N ALA A 131 14.12 17.63 7.07
CA ALA A 131 15.24 17.93 7.96
C ALA A 131 14.97 19.14 8.86
N GLU A 132 14.35 20.21 8.31
CA GLU A 132 13.90 21.37 9.09
C GLU A 132 12.90 20.97 10.18
N LEU A 133 11.82 20.24 9.78
CA LEU A 133 10.77 19.81 10.71
C LEU A 133 11.32 18.89 11.80
N GLU A 134 12.18 17.94 11.45
CA GLU A 134 12.82 17.04 12.40
C GLU A 134 13.76 17.76 13.39
N THR A 135 14.37 18.87 12.97
CA THR A 135 15.26 19.67 13.83
C THR A 135 14.46 20.45 14.87
N GLU A 136 13.34 21.04 14.47
CA GLU A 136 12.42 21.75 15.37
C GLU A 136 11.89 20.81 16.47
N GLU A 137 11.73 19.54 16.17
CA GLU A 137 11.11 18.56 17.04
C GLU A 137 12.08 17.78 17.91
N ARG A 138 13.32 17.50 17.46
CA ARG A 138 14.37 16.88 18.30
C ARG A 138 14.60 17.62 19.61
N ALA A 139 14.20 18.90 19.67
CA ALA A 139 14.19 19.67 20.88
C ALA A 139 13.10 19.27 21.89
N LEU A 140 12.12 18.45 21.51
CA LEU A 140 10.88 18.25 22.28
C LEU A 140 10.60 16.81 22.74
N THR A 141 11.20 15.72 22.20
CA THR A 141 10.79 14.34 22.55
C THR A 141 11.88 13.26 22.53
N ASN A 142 11.74 12.29 23.46
CA ASN A 142 12.47 11.01 23.49
C ASN A 142 11.84 10.01 22.49
N PHE A 143 12.46 9.88 21.34
CA PHE A 143 12.03 9.17 20.14
C PHE A 143 11.96 7.62 20.21
N GLU A 144 12.63 6.98 21.16
CA GLU A 144 12.90 5.52 21.08
C GLU A 144 11.68 4.61 21.28
N GLY A 145 10.63 5.07 21.93
CA GLY A 145 9.42 4.26 22.19
C GLY A 145 8.46 4.13 21.01
N GLU A 146 8.42 5.11 20.13
CA GLU A 146 7.42 5.21 19.04
C GLU A 146 7.89 4.63 17.70
N ARG A 147 9.19 4.42 17.50
CA ARG A 147 9.78 3.84 16.27
C ARG A 147 9.24 2.45 15.90
N ARG A 148 8.71 1.69 16.86
CA ARG A 148 8.22 0.33 16.61
C ARG A 148 7.05 0.26 15.65
N VAL A 149 6.23 1.31 15.58
CA VAL A 149 5.04 1.32 14.72
C VAL A 149 5.40 1.45 13.25
N TYR A 150 6.50 2.14 12.96
CA TYR A 150 7.03 2.34 11.62
C TYR A 150 8.17 1.36 11.28
N ALA A 151 8.30 0.25 12.01
CA ALA A 151 9.32 -0.73 11.74
C ALA A 151 9.05 -1.43 10.38
N PRO A 152 10.08 -1.57 9.52
CA PRO A 152 9.95 -2.34 8.29
C PRO A 152 9.95 -3.84 8.55
N LEU A 153 9.31 -4.59 7.67
CA LEU A 153 9.49 -6.04 7.58
C LEU A 153 10.97 -6.39 7.47
N SER A 154 11.37 -7.44 8.14
CA SER A 154 12.68 -8.04 7.89
C SER A 154 12.60 -9.02 6.72
N GLU A 155 13.74 -9.30 6.10
CA GLU A 155 13.86 -10.30 5.04
C GLU A 155 13.39 -11.69 5.51
N ALA A 156 13.70 -12.06 6.75
CA ALA A 156 13.27 -13.34 7.33
C ALA A 156 11.74 -13.43 7.46
N GLN A 157 11.10 -12.35 7.90
CA GLN A 157 9.63 -12.25 7.99
C GLN A 157 9.00 -12.34 6.60
N MET A 158 9.50 -11.60 5.62
CA MET A 158 9.01 -11.67 4.24
C MET A 158 9.16 -13.08 3.64
N LYS A 159 10.28 -13.76 3.89
CA LYS A 159 10.49 -15.17 3.46
C LYS A 159 9.52 -16.13 4.15
N GLU A 160 9.18 -15.89 5.40
CA GLU A 160 8.17 -16.68 6.10
C GLU A 160 6.76 -16.44 5.52
N MET A 161 6.41 -15.18 5.24
CA MET A 161 5.15 -14.82 4.59
C MET A 161 5.03 -15.49 3.21
N ALA A 162 6.09 -15.43 2.39
CA ALA A 162 6.11 -16.07 1.08
C ALA A 162 5.94 -17.60 1.18
N ARG A 163 6.62 -18.26 2.11
CA ARG A 163 6.42 -19.69 2.38
C ARG A 163 5.01 -20.01 2.89
N GLY A 164 4.37 -19.04 3.52
CA GLY A 164 2.98 -19.12 3.99
C GLY A 164 1.93 -18.81 2.93
N GLY A 165 2.33 -18.66 1.63
CA GLY A 165 1.40 -18.44 0.53
C GLY A 165 1.07 -16.98 0.23
N MET A 166 1.85 -16.02 0.79
CA MET A 166 1.72 -14.61 0.45
C MET A 166 2.61 -14.26 -0.74
N SER A 167 2.14 -13.40 -1.64
CA SER A 167 2.94 -12.82 -2.73
C SER A 167 3.68 -11.58 -2.26
N ILE A 168 4.92 -11.39 -2.74
CA ILE A 168 5.70 -10.19 -2.50
C ILE A 168 5.83 -9.42 -3.83
N GLY A 169 5.47 -8.15 -3.83
CA GLY A 169 5.51 -7.27 -4.99
C GLY A 169 6.36 -6.02 -4.74
N ALA A 170 6.68 -5.29 -5.80
CA ALA A 170 7.49 -4.08 -5.75
C ALA A 170 6.63 -2.83 -5.57
N HIS A 171 7.13 -1.90 -4.74
CA HIS A 171 6.54 -0.58 -4.46
C HIS A 171 7.58 0.53 -4.52
N THR A 172 8.44 0.51 -5.56
CA THR A 172 9.60 1.36 -5.76
C THR A 172 10.75 1.12 -4.76
N GLN A 173 11.88 1.76 -5.02
CA GLN A 173 13.04 1.68 -4.15
C GLN A 173 12.88 2.57 -2.91
N THR A 174 12.51 3.87 -3.09
CA THR A 174 12.51 4.89 -2.03
C THR A 174 11.14 5.52 -1.73
N HIS A 175 10.07 5.03 -2.39
CA HIS A 175 8.69 5.55 -2.26
C HIS A 175 8.51 7.02 -2.73
N PRO A 176 9.02 7.42 -3.90
CA PRO A 176 8.81 8.77 -4.42
C PRO A 176 7.42 8.92 -5.07
N ILE A 177 7.01 10.15 -5.32
CA ILE A 177 5.91 10.44 -6.25
C ILE A 177 6.49 10.37 -7.66
N LEU A 178 6.23 9.29 -8.38
CA LEU A 178 6.90 8.96 -9.65
C LEU A 178 6.73 10.02 -10.75
N SER A 179 5.61 10.75 -10.75
CA SER A 179 5.37 11.84 -11.69
C SER A 179 6.15 13.13 -11.37
N ARG A 180 6.81 13.20 -10.21
CA ARG A 180 7.54 14.39 -9.71
C ARG A 180 9.05 14.26 -9.77
N ILE A 181 9.54 13.18 -10.34
CA ILE A 181 10.96 12.93 -10.58
C ILE A 181 11.21 12.78 -12.08
N LEU A 182 12.46 12.81 -12.49
CA LEU A 182 12.82 12.64 -13.90
C LEU A 182 12.39 11.24 -14.39
N PRO A 183 12.03 11.08 -15.67
CA PRO A 183 11.57 9.79 -16.20
C PRO A 183 12.58 8.65 -16.02
N GLU A 184 13.87 8.93 -16.17
CA GLU A 184 14.95 7.98 -15.94
C GLU A 184 15.09 7.59 -14.46
N GLU A 185 14.84 8.51 -13.54
CA GLU A 185 14.81 8.23 -12.10
C GLU A 185 13.59 7.37 -11.75
N ALA A 186 12.41 7.71 -12.30
CA ALA A 186 11.21 6.91 -12.11
C ALA A 186 11.39 5.49 -12.63
N ARG A 187 12.01 5.32 -13.80
CA ARG A 187 12.38 4.03 -14.33
C ARG A 187 13.34 3.28 -13.41
N SER A 188 14.36 3.95 -12.88
CA SER A 188 15.33 3.37 -11.96
C SER A 188 14.67 2.93 -10.66
N GLU A 189 13.80 3.74 -10.08
CA GLU A 189 13.02 3.43 -8.88
C GLU A 189 12.21 2.12 -9.03
N ILE A 190 11.55 1.93 -10.16
CA ILE A 190 10.77 0.74 -10.47
C ILE A 190 11.69 -0.46 -10.71
N ALA A 191 12.75 -0.30 -11.52
CA ALA A 191 13.65 -1.38 -11.89
C ALA A 191 14.47 -1.89 -10.69
N LEU A 192 15.05 -0.97 -9.90
CA LEU A 192 15.87 -1.31 -8.76
C LEU A 192 15.06 -1.99 -7.64
N SER A 193 13.80 -1.62 -7.45
CA SER A 193 12.93 -2.29 -6.49
C SER A 193 12.67 -3.76 -6.86
N LYS A 194 12.42 -4.05 -8.14
CA LYS A 194 12.27 -5.43 -8.63
C LYS A 194 13.57 -6.21 -8.48
N LEU A 195 14.66 -5.62 -8.95
CA LEU A 195 16.00 -6.25 -8.90
C LEU A 195 16.41 -6.58 -7.44
N ALA A 196 16.18 -5.66 -6.50
CA ALA A 196 16.49 -5.89 -5.10
C ALA A 196 15.73 -7.10 -4.54
N LEU A 197 14.43 -7.21 -4.81
CA LEU A 197 13.63 -8.36 -4.40
C LEU A 197 14.16 -9.66 -5.00
N GLU A 198 14.47 -9.67 -6.31
CA GLU A 198 15.03 -10.83 -7.00
C GLU A 198 16.40 -11.24 -6.42
N GLN A 199 17.29 -10.27 -6.14
CA GLN A 199 18.59 -10.51 -5.52
C GLN A 199 18.50 -11.10 -4.11
N HIS A 200 17.45 -10.76 -3.35
CA HIS A 200 17.15 -11.36 -2.06
C HIS A 200 16.39 -12.70 -2.16
N GLY A 201 16.20 -13.21 -3.38
CA GLY A 201 15.64 -14.53 -3.66
C GLY A 201 14.13 -14.63 -3.60
N PHE A 202 13.40 -13.51 -3.79
CA PHE A 202 11.95 -13.51 -3.88
C PHE A 202 11.47 -13.79 -5.32
N ALA A 203 10.42 -14.59 -5.45
CA ALA A 203 9.60 -14.63 -6.66
C ALA A 203 8.72 -13.37 -6.65
N VAL A 204 9.14 -12.35 -7.40
CA VAL A 204 8.46 -11.05 -7.40
C VAL A 204 7.14 -11.16 -8.15
N SER A 205 6.06 -10.65 -7.54
CA SER A 205 4.78 -10.52 -8.23
C SER A 205 4.95 -9.77 -9.56
N PRO A 206 4.36 -10.23 -10.66
CA PRO A 206 4.42 -9.52 -11.94
C PRO A 206 3.57 -8.25 -11.96
N ILE A 207 3.03 -7.87 -10.81
CA ILE A 207 2.19 -6.69 -10.63
C ILE A 207 2.98 -5.67 -9.80
N PHE A 208 2.89 -4.41 -10.19
CA PHE A 208 3.50 -3.26 -9.51
C PHE A 208 2.44 -2.48 -8.73
N ALA A 209 2.79 -1.79 -7.66
CA ALA A 209 1.92 -0.81 -7.02
C ALA A 209 2.60 0.57 -7.01
N TYR A 210 1.89 1.60 -7.48
CA TYR A 210 2.41 2.97 -7.48
C TYR A 210 2.39 3.55 -6.07
N PRO A 211 3.52 4.14 -5.59
CA PRO A 211 3.52 4.91 -4.35
C PRO A 211 2.45 6.01 -4.37
N ASN A 212 1.70 6.12 -3.27
CA ASN A 212 0.56 7.02 -3.14
C ASN A 212 -0.57 6.74 -4.16
N GLY A 213 -0.28 6.61 -5.45
CA GLY A 213 -1.13 6.05 -6.51
C GLY A 213 -2.41 6.82 -6.83
N GLN A 214 -2.54 8.09 -6.41
CA GLN A 214 -3.66 8.95 -6.81
C GLN A 214 -3.45 9.54 -8.22
N PRO A 215 -4.49 10.02 -8.89
CA PRO A 215 -4.35 10.69 -10.18
C PRO A 215 -3.33 11.84 -10.08
N GLY A 216 -2.31 11.81 -10.94
CA GLY A 216 -1.22 12.77 -10.94
C GLY A 216 0.04 12.34 -10.17
N ASP A 217 0.03 11.23 -9.45
CA ASP A 217 1.22 10.67 -8.79
C ASP A 217 2.02 9.74 -9.72
N TRP A 218 1.42 9.32 -10.81
CA TRP A 218 1.98 8.53 -11.90
C TRP A 218 1.52 9.09 -13.25
N ASN A 219 2.13 8.67 -14.35
CA ASN A 219 1.82 9.12 -15.71
C ASN A 219 2.14 8.03 -16.75
N GLU A 220 1.85 8.29 -18.03
CA GLU A 220 2.08 7.33 -19.12
C GLU A 220 3.54 6.85 -19.19
N ARG A 221 4.53 7.72 -18.94
CA ARG A 221 5.95 7.33 -18.94
C ARG A 221 6.28 6.32 -17.84
N THR A 222 5.64 6.45 -16.66
CA THR A 222 5.82 5.48 -15.58
C THR A 222 5.09 4.17 -15.85
N GLU A 223 3.97 4.19 -16.58
CA GLU A 223 3.29 2.99 -17.07
C GLU A 223 4.16 2.24 -18.09
N GLU A 224 4.71 2.97 -19.06
CA GLU A 224 5.64 2.42 -20.06
C GLU A 224 6.88 1.83 -19.40
N ALA A 225 7.49 2.54 -18.45
CA ALA A 225 8.63 2.04 -17.70
C ALA A 225 8.31 0.74 -16.94
N ALA A 226 7.17 0.66 -16.27
CA ALA A 226 6.75 -0.55 -15.58
C ALA A 226 6.56 -1.73 -16.55
N ALA A 227 5.93 -1.48 -17.72
CA ALA A 227 5.75 -2.48 -18.77
C ALA A 227 7.10 -2.99 -19.33
N GLU A 228 8.02 -2.08 -19.65
CA GLU A 228 9.35 -2.42 -20.19
C GLU A 228 10.21 -3.20 -19.18
N ILE A 229 10.06 -2.94 -17.87
CA ILE A 229 10.73 -3.68 -16.80
C ILE A 229 10.14 -5.09 -16.63
N GLY A 230 8.99 -5.35 -17.28
CA GLY A 230 8.35 -6.67 -17.33
C GLY A 230 7.26 -6.87 -16.28
N PHE A 231 6.70 -5.79 -15.71
CA PHE A 231 5.44 -5.90 -15.00
C PHE A 231 4.28 -6.04 -16.00
N THR A 232 3.29 -6.85 -15.65
CA THR A 232 2.12 -7.11 -16.51
C THR A 232 0.94 -6.21 -16.16
N ALA A 233 0.96 -5.62 -14.97
CA ALA A 233 -0.08 -4.73 -14.49
C ALA A 233 0.45 -3.80 -13.39
N ALA A 234 -0.31 -2.72 -13.10
CA ALA A 234 -0.03 -1.89 -11.94
C ALA A 234 -1.30 -1.43 -11.23
N LEU A 235 -1.20 -1.36 -9.90
CA LEU A 235 -2.25 -0.92 -8.99
C LEU A 235 -2.09 0.55 -8.65
N THR A 236 -3.19 1.26 -8.68
CA THR A 236 -3.34 2.63 -8.17
C THR A 236 -4.08 2.60 -6.83
N THR A 237 -4.25 3.76 -6.18
CA THR A 237 -5.14 3.93 -5.04
C THR A 237 -6.44 4.65 -5.44
N VAL A 238 -6.71 4.76 -6.74
CA VAL A 238 -7.98 5.28 -7.25
C VAL A 238 -9.09 4.34 -6.82
N GLN A 239 -10.07 4.90 -6.12
CA GLN A 239 -11.22 4.13 -5.63
C GLN A 239 -12.04 3.57 -6.79
N GLY A 240 -12.36 2.29 -6.71
CA GLY A 240 -13.24 1.68 -7.70
C GLY A 240 -12.99 0.20 -7.91
N VAL A 241 -13.66 -0.32 -8.93
CA VAL A 241 -13.64 -1.71 -9.35
C VAL A 241 -13.03 -1.83 -10.74
N ASN A 242 -12.60 -3.03 -11.08
CA ASN A 242 -11.94 -3.33 -12.35
C ASN A 242 -12.78 -4.27 -13.20
N THR A 243 -12.68 -4.11 -14.51
CA THR A 243 -13.29 -4.98 -15.52
C THR A 243 -12.24 -5.41 -16.52
N HIS A 244 -12.57 -6.34 -17.39
CA HIS A 244 -11.68 -6.76 -18.48
C HIS A 244 -11.28 -5.61 -19.45
N THR A 245 -11.94 -4.45 -19.37
CA THR A 245 -11.61 -3.25 -20.15
C THR A 245 -10.79 -2.24 -19.36
N THR A 246 -10.56 -2.46 -18.07
CA THR A 246 -9.71 -1.57 -17.27
C THR A 246 -8.28 -1.66 -17.76
N HIS A 247 -7.64 -0.50 -17.94
CA HIS A 247 -6.25 -0.45 -18.37
C HIS A 247 -5.34 -1.16 -17.36
N GLN A 248 -4.51 -2.09 -17.82
CA GLN A 248 -3.71 -2.96 -16.95
C GLN A 248 -2.77 -2.21 -16.00
N PHE A 249 -2.27 -1.03 -16.38
CA PHE A 249 -1.42 -0.20 -15.54
C PHE A 249 -2.19 0.89 -14.77
N ARG A 250 -3.53 0.81 -14.69
CA ARG A 250 -4.41 1.75 -14.00
C ARG A 250 -5.47 1.01 -13.17
N LEU A 251 -5.10 -0.10 -12.58
CA LEU A 251 -6.04 -0.91 -11.79
C LEU A 251 -6.42 -0.16 -10.52
N LYS A 252 -7.71 -0.12 -10.26
CA LYS A 252 -8.32 0.57 -9.12
C LYS A 252 -8.32 -0.34 -7.90
N ARG A 253 -8.36 0.25 -6.72
CA ARG A 253 -8.50 -0.47 -5.45
C ARG A 253 -9.58 0.16 -4.58
N ILE A 254 -10.02 -0.58 -3.57
CA ILE A 254 -10.77 -0.06 -2.44
C ILE A 254 -9.76 0.10 -1.31
N ALA A 255 -9.36 1.33 -1.04
CA ALA A 255 -8.52 1.61 0.10
C ALA A 255 -9.38 1.61 1.37
N LEU A 256 -8.92 0.89 2.38
CA LEU A 256 -9.48 0.88 3.72
C LEU A 256 -8.50 1.59 4.64
N ASP A 257 -8.99 2.39 5.54
CA ASP A 257 -8.18 3.06 6.54
C ASP A 257 -8.64 2.71 7.97
N GLY A 258 -7.86 3.09 8.97
CA GLY A 258 -8.17 2.81 10.38
C GLY A 258 -9.38 3.59 10.93
N THR A 259 -10.10 4.35 10.12
CA THR A 259 -11.36 5.02 10.50
C THR A 259 -12.59 4.18 10.15
N ASP A 260 -12.43 3.15 9.33
CA ASP A 260 -13.48 2.18 8.97
C ASP A 260 -13.70 1.13 10.07
N ASP A 261 -13.67 1.57 11.34
CA ASP A 261 -13.73 0.72 12.54
C ASP A 261 -15.08 0.03 12.74
N ASP A 262 -16.11 0.50 12.02
CA ASP A 262 -17.44 -0.09 12.08
C ASP A 262 -17.67 -1.07 10.92
N LEU A 263 -18.01 -2.32 11.27
CA LEU A 263 -18.27 -3.37 10.29
C LEU A 263 -19.42 -3.00 9.33
N TYR A 264 -20.39 -2.17 9.74
CA TYR A 264 -21.47 -1.72 8.87
C TYR A 264 -20.95 -0.73 7.82
N THR A 265 -20.11 0.22 8.23
CA THR A 265 -19.45 1.16 7.32
C THR A 265 -18.56 0.42 6.32
N PHE A 266 -17.73 -0.51 6.80
CA PHE A 266 -16.93 -1.38 5.96
C PHE A 266 -17.79 -2.17 4.96
N ALA A 267 -18.82 -2.85 5.44
CA ALA A 267 -19.75 -3.61 4.62
C ALA A 267 -20.46 -2.73 3.59
N ALA A 268 -20.84 -1.51 3.96
CA ALA A 268 -21.45 -0.55 3.06
C ALA A 268 -20.48 -0.06 1.96
N ILE A 269 -19.22 0.22 2.31
CA ILE A 269 -18.17 0.59 1.35
C ILE A 269 -18.00 -0.54 0.34
N VAL A 270 -17.78 -1.77 0.81
CA VAL A 270 -17.54 -2.92 -0.07
C VAL A 270 -18.81 -3.32 -0.84
N ALA A 271 -20.00 -3.21 -0.23
CA ALA A 271 -21.28 -3.53 -0.86
C ALA A 271 -21.78 -2.47 -1.85
N SER A 272 -21.52 -1.18 -1.62
CA SER A 272 -21.84 -0.12 -2.59
C SER A 272 -21.16 -0.37 -3.93
N MET A 273 -20.00 -0.96 -3.90
CA MET A 273 -19.27 -1.43 -5.08
C MET A 273 -19.91 -2.67 -5.68
N ARG A 274 -20.50 -3.57 -4.87
CA ARG A 274 -21.24 -4.74 -5.37
C ARG A 274 -22.54 -4.35 -6.10
N LEU A 275 -23.22 -3.29 -5.68
CA LEU A 275 -24.40 -2.76 -6.41
C LEU A 275 -24.00 -2.20 -7.78
N TYR A 276 -22.85 -1.55 -7.87
CA TYR A 276 -22.24 -1.18 -9.15
C TYR A 276 -21.88 -2.45 -9.97
N LEU A 277 -21.45 -3.53 -9.29
CA LEU A 277 -21.07 -4.82 -9.87
C LEU A 277 -22.26 -5.64 -10.37
N SER A 278 -23.43 -5.55 -9.76
CA SER A 278 -24.60 -6.33 -10.16
C SER A 278 -25.13 -5.95 -11.56
N GLN A 279 -24.73 -4.78 -12.06
CA GLN A 279 -25.02 -4.30 -13.41
C GLN A 279 -23.96 -4.70 -14.45
N LEU A 280 -22.80 -5.19 -14.03
CA LEU A 280 -21.67 -5.55 -14.88
C LEU A 280 -21.27 -7.01 -14.61
N LYS A 281 -21.42 -7.88 -15.61
CA LYS A 281 -20.87 -9.25 -15.55
C LYS A 281 -19.34 -9.18 -15.60
N HIS A 282 -18.64 -9.95 -14.74
CA HIS A 282 -17.18 -10.09 -14.71
C HIS A 282 -16.39 -8.85 -14.21
N VAL A 283 -16.63 -8.45 -12.98
CA VAL A 283 -15.97 -7.31 -12.33
C VAL A 283 -15.12 -7.78 -11.15
N PHE A 284 -13.96 -7.15 -11.00
CA PHE A 284 -12.98 -7.40 -9.93
C PHE A 284 -12.85 -6.16 -9.01
N VAL A 285 -12.80 -6.41 -7.71
CA VAL A 285 -12.71 -5.40 -6.63
C VAL A 285 -11.34 -5.44 -5.99
#